data_d1af73e253c8c5532583dee441eea6f4
#
_entry.id   d1af73e253c8c5532583dee441eea6f4
#
_cell.length_a   1.000
_cell.length_b   1.000
_cell.length_c   1.000
_cell.angle_alpha   90.00
_cell.angle_beta   90.00
_cell.angle_gamma   90.00
#
_symmetry.space_group_name_H-M   'P 1'
#
loop_
_entity.id
_entity.type
_entity.pdbx_description
1 polymer ?
#
loop_
_entity_poly.entity_id
_entity_poly.type
_entity_poly.pdbx_seq_one_letter_code
_entity_poly.pdbx_strand_id
1 'polypeptide(L)'
;KFIPMTAGGCIFIEDYYKWFSDKEAINVCDLDFQYNAENIIKRNQSSFVIYGGITPLIENTYNMMLKRGSTQFNKDLLIKDIKKTLYSILENNIVILLFPYPYSPYKNINKDIHFEYLKKFFSSTYKENILDLDKKAYQEIFREINNVFDSVNHLNLYKIKPIDILCNEKNCSSVKDNRFIFSNNSHPSFYGSSLITDEIIKKIQSIKLSKN
;
A
#
# COMPACT_ATOMS: atom_id res chain seq x y z
N LYS A 1 -6.18 -18.48 11.18
CA LYS A 1 -5.02 -17.87 11.85
C LYS A 1 -4.53 -16.69 11.00
N PHE A 2 -4.35 -15.52 11.58
CA PHE A 2 -3.77 -14.34 10.93
C PHE A 2 -2.32 -14.18 11.41
N ILE A 3 -1.38 -14.05 10.47
CA ILE A 3 0.05 -13.83 10.77
C ILE A 3 0.40 -12.47 10.16
N PRO A 4 0.49 -11.40 10.97
CA PRO A 4 0.88 -10.10 10.47
C PRO A 4 2.37 -10.08 10.13
N MET A 5 2.70 -9.62 8.92
CA MET A 5 4.06 -9.35 8.48
C MET A 5 4.05 -7.92 7.94
N THR A 6 4.16 -6.96 8.84
CA THR A 6 4.14 -5.55 8.48
C THR A 6 5.32 -4.84 9.11
N ALA A 7 6.06 -4.14 8.28
CA ALA A 7 7.02 -3.16 8.73
C ALA A 7 6.72 -1.85 8.01
N GLY A 8 6.83 -0.72 8.68
CA GLY A 8 6.41 0.57 8.14
C GLY A 8 7.04 0.88 6.79
N GLY A 9 6.23 0.97 5.75
CA GLY A 9 6.68 1.26 4.40
C GLY A 9 7.48 0.15 3.71
N CYS A 10 7.38 -1.10 4.19
CA CYS A 10 8.03 -2.26 3.59
C CYS A 10 7.06 -3.03 2.70
N ILE A 11 7.60 -3.53 1.61
CA ILE A 11 7.01 -4.58 0.79
C ILE A 11 7.98 -5.76 0.77
N PHE A 12 7.45 -6.99 0.84
CA PHE A 12 8.28 -8.18 0.69
C PHE A 12 8.73 -8.32 -0.75
N ILE A 13 10.03 -8.32 -0.99
CA ILE A 13 10.66 -8.64 -2.28
C ILE A 13 11.88 -9.49 -1.97
N GLU A 14 11.94 -10.69 -2.53
CA GLU A 14 13.04 -11.63 -2.31
C GLU A 14 14.40 -10.97 -2.60
N ASP A 15 15.35 -11.06 -1.65
CA ASP A 15 16.70 -10.50 -1.72
C ASP A 15 16.79 -8.97 -1.72
N TYR A 16 15.78 -8.25 -1.30
CA TYR A 16 15.82 -6.79 -1.21
C TYR A 16 15.76 -6.31 0.25
N TYR A 17 16.32 -5.13 0.48
CA TYR A 17 16.22 -4.41 1.75
C TYR A 17 16.02 -2.92 1.49
N LYS A 18 15.47 -2.22 2.46
CA LYS A 18 15.26 -0.79 2.35
C LYS A 18 16.49 -0.05 2.85
N TRP A 19 17.06 0.78 2.01
CA TRP A 19 18.17 1.63 2.33
C TRP A 19 17.70 3.03 2.73
N PHE A 20 18.29 3.57 3.82
CA PHE A 20 18.15 4.96 4.20
C PHE A 20 19.52 5.63 4.11
N SER A 21 19.58 6.86 3.60
CA SER A 21 20.84 7.60 3.44
C SER A 21 21.47 8.02 4.78
N ASP A 22 20.67 8.11 5.84
CA ASP A 22 21.17 8.44 7.17
C ASP A 22 21.57 7.16 7.90
N LYS A 23 22.84 7.08 8.25
CA LYS A 23 23.49 5.90 8.85
C LYS A 23 22.89 5.42 10.18
N GLU A 24 21.93 6.13 10.74
CA GLU A 24 21.26 5.83 12.00
C GLU A 24 19.83 5.33 11.84
N ALA A 25 19.30 5.26 10.62
CA ALA A 25 17.95 4.79 10.42
C ALA A 25 17.85 3.28 10.66
N ILE A 26 17.04 2.90 11.64
CA ILE A 26 16.68 1.51 11.94
C ILE A 26 16.18 0.86 10.66
N ASN A 27 16.82 -0.21 10.23
CA ASN A 27 16.45 -1.01 9.07
C ASN A 27 15.14 -1.74 9.34
N VAL A 28 14.01 -1.06 9.10
CA VAL A 28 12.68 -1.63 9.31
C VAL A 28 12.36 -2.70 8.25
N CYS A 29 13.06 -2.66 7.11
CA CYS A 29 12.97 -3.63 6.02
C CYS A 29 14.37 -4.23 5.76
N ASP A 30 14.95 -4.81 6.76
CA ASP A 30 16.24 -5.47 6.64
C ASP A 30 16.11 -6.86 5.98
N LEU A 31 17.25 -7.50 5.80
CA LEU A 31 17.29 -8.86 5.24
C LEU A 31 16.62 -9.88 6.16
N ASP A 32 16.64 -9.67 7.47
CA ASP A 32 15.99 -10.56 8.43
C ASP A 32 14.46 -10.48 8.30
N PHE A 33 13.91 -9.29 8.10
CA PHE A 33 12.47 -9.14 7.77
C PHE A 33 12.12 -9.90 6.49
N GLN A 34 12.89 -9.72 5.42
CA GLN A 34 12.65 -10.38 4.14
C GLN A 34 12.76 -11.91 4.27
N TYR A 35 13.77 -12.40 4.95
CA TYR A 35 13.98 -13.83 5.20
C TYR A 35 12.83 -14.43 6.05
N ASN A 36 12.41 -13.74 7.10
CA ASN A 36 11.29 -14.18 7.93
C ASN A 36 9.97 -14.21 7.14
N ALA A 37 9.72 -13.18 6.31
CA ALA A 37 8.55 -13.13 5.45
C ALA A 37 8.52 -14.32 4.47
N GLU A 38 9.63 -14.58 3.81
CA GLU A 38 9.80 -15.73 2.90
C GLU A 38 9.52 -17.06 3.60
N ASN A 39 10.13 -17.29 4.77
CA ASN A 39 9.92 -18.50 5.55
C ASN A 39 8.47 -18.70 6.00
N ILE A 40 7.79 -17.63 6.41
CA ILE A 40 6.39 -17.70 6.79
C ILE A 40 5.52 -18.06 5.58
N ILE A 41 5.76 -17.44 4.42
CA ILE A 41 5.03 -17.73 3.19
C ILE A 41 5.24 -19.19 2.77
N LYS A 42 6.48 -19.66 2.75
CA LYS A 42 6.82 -21.04 2.37
C LYS A 42 6.22 -22.10 3.30
N ARG A 43 6.14 -21.82 4.60
CA ARG A 43 5.57 -22.75 5.60
C ARG A 43 4.04 -22.76 5.64
N ASN A 44 3.38 -21.74 5.07
CA ASN A 44 1.93 -21.59 5.08
C ASN A 44 1.37 -21.64 3.66
N GLN A 45 1.59 -22.74 2.97
CA GLN A 45 1.01 -22.99 1.64
C GLN A 45 -0.52 -23.07 1.67
N SER A 46 -1.15 -22.85 0.54
CA SER A 46 -2.62 -22.82 0.38
C SER A 46 -3.31 -21.76 1.24
N SER A 47 -2.59 -20.70 1.58
CA SER A 47 -3.05 -19.60 2.41
C SER A 47 -3.43 -18.38 1.58
N PHE A 48 -4.17 -17.46 2.21
CA PHE A 48 -4.35 -16.12 1.66
C PHE A 48 -3.16 -15.24 2.08
N VAL A 49 -2.48 -14.68 1.11
CA VAL A 49 -1.41 -13.70 1.31
C VAL A 49 -1.91 -12.33 0.86
N ILE A 50 -2.02 -11.38 1.78
CA ILE A 50 -2.28 -9.98 1.43
C ILE A 50 -0.92 -9.34 1.14
N TYR A 51 -0.71 -9.00 -0.11
CA TYR A 51 0.55 -8.43 -0.58
C TYR A 51 0.33 -6.99 -1.01
N GLY A 52 1.08 -6.07 -0.44
CA GLY A 52 1.01 -4.66 -0.76
C GLY A 52 1.94 -3.83 0.10
N GLY A 53 2.08 -2.57 -0.23
CA GLY A 53 2.92 -1.64 0.51
C GLY A 53 3.08 -0.31 -0.20
N ILE A 54 3.74 0.62 0.48
CA ILE A 54 4.08 1.91 -0.08
C ILE A 54 5.22 1.73 -1.09
N THR A 55 5.07 2.35 -2.20
CA THR A 55 5.86 2.42 -3.42
C THR A 55 7.36 2.14 -3.28
N PRO A 56 7.83 0.98 -3.72
CA PRO A 56 9.26 0.71 -3.81
C PRO A 56 9.93 1.37 -5.02
N LEU A 57 9.16 1.94 -5.96
CA LEU A 57 9.69 2.45 -7.24
C LEU A 57 10.08 3.93 -7.22
N ILE A 58 9.86 4.63 -6.10
CA ILE A 58 10.27 6.02 -5.98
C ILE A 58 11.74 6.05 -5.55
N GLU A 59 12.58 6.48 -6.47
CA GLU A 59 13.95 6.85 -6.16
C GLU A 59 13.93 8.16 -5.37
N ASN A 60 14.09 8.07 -4.07
CA ASN A 60 14.43 9.23 -3.27
C ASN A 60 15.54 8.83 -2.29
N THR A 61 16.31 9.81 -1.84
CA THR A 61 17.46 9.63 -0.95
C THR A 61 17.13 8.92 0.36
N TYR A 62 15.85 8.72 0.68
CA TYR A 62 15.39 8.19 1.97
C TYR A 62 14.73 6.81 1.89
N ASN A 63 14.38 6.32 0.69
CA ASN A 63 13.55 5.13 0.57
C ASN A 63 13.89 4.27 -0.65
N MET A 64 15.15 3.90 -0.83
CA MET A 64 15.54 3.02 -1.92
C MET A 64 15.45 1.55 -1.51
N MET A 65 14.86 0.73 -2.38
CA MET A 65 14.94 -0.72 -2.25
C MET A 65 16.18 -1.22 -3.00
N LEU A 66 17.16 -1.71 -2.27
CA LEU A 66 18.39 -2.24 -2.85
C LEU A 66 18.38 -3.77 -2.83
N LYS A 67 18.84 -4.37 -3.92
CA LYS A 67 19.08 -5.80 -3.98
C LYS A 67 20.29 -6.16 -3.13
N ARG A 68 20.24 -7.31 -2.46
CA ARG A 68 21.36 -7.84 -1.66
C ARG A 68 22.65 -7.87 -2.49
N GLY A 69 23.70 -7.27 -1.94
CA GLY A 69 25.00 -7.16 -2.60
C GLY A 69 25.11 -6.00 -3.61
N SER A 70 24.05 -5.21 -3.81
CA SER A 70 24.10 -4.01 -4.64
C SER A 70 24.22 -2.76 -3.78
N THR A 71 25.00 -1.80 -4.27
CA THR A 71 25.11 -0.44 -3.69
C THR A 71 24.35 0.60 -4.49
N GLN A 72 23.72 0.20 -5.61
CA GLN A 72 23.02 1.10 -6.50
C GLN A 72 21.57 0.64 -6.71
N PHE A 73 20.67 1.61 -6.76
CA PHE A 73 19.28 1.40 -7.11
C PHE A 73 19.17 1.07 -8.61
N ASN A 74 18.42 0.00 -8.92
CA ASN A 74 18.12 -0.39 -10.29
C ASN A 74 16.62 -0.66 -10.41
N LYS A 75 15.90 0.29 -11.01
CA LYS A 75 14.45 0.25 -11.13
C LYS A 75 13.94 -0.92 -11.97
N ASP A 76 14.58 -1.19 -13.10
CA ASP A 76 14.13 -2.25 -14.02
C ASP A 76 14.31 -3.63 -13.39
N LEU A 77 15.43 -3.82 -12.70
CA LEU A 77 15.68 -5.05 -11.93
C LEU A 77 14.68 -5.20 -10.80
N LEU A 78 14.38 -4.14 -10.07
CA LEU A 78 13.39 -4.13 -9.00
C LEU A 78 11.99 -4.51 -9.52
N ILE A 79 11.55 -3.94 -10.63
CA ILE A 79 10.27 -4.28 -11.29
C ILE A 79 10.23 -5.77 -11.66
N LYS A 80 11.29 -6.28 -12.26
CA LYS A 80 11.40 -7.70 -12.62
C LYS A 80 11.29 -8.59 -11.38
N ASP A 81 12.00 -8.23 -10.31
CA ASP A 81 12.06 -9.05 -9.10
C ASP A 81 10.77 -8.93 -8.26
N ILE A 82 10.04 -7.81 -8.30
CA ILE A 82 8.68 -7.72 -7.75
C ILE A 82 7.75 -8.74 -8.43
N LYS A 83 7.77 -8.80 -9.76
CA LYS A 83 6.95 -9.76 -10.50
C LYS A 83 7.34 -11.19 -10.18
N LYS A 84 8.65 -11.48 -10.15
CA LYS A 84 9.18 -12.81 -9.79
C LYS A 84 8.69 -13.23 -8.40
N THR A 85 8.80 -12.33 -7.42
CA THR A 85 8.33 -12.59 -6.04
C THR A 85 6.83 -12.87 -6.00
N LEU A 86 6.02 -12.08 -6.71
CA LEU A 86 4.57 -12.31 -6.78
C LEU A 86 4.24 -13.67 -7.40
N TYR A 87 4.88 -14.05 -8.50
CA TYR A 87 4.64 -15.36 -9.11
C TYR A 87 5.09 -16.50 -8.20
N SER A 88 6.22 -16.38 -7.50
CA SER A 88 6.67 -17.38 -6.52
C SER A 88 5.66 -17.58 -5.38
N ILE A 89 5.06 -16.50 -4.88
CA ILE A 89 3.98 -16.60 -3.86
C ILE A 89 2.75 -17.30 -4.45
N LEU A 90 2.38 -16.95 -5.68
CA LEU A 90 1.18 -17.45 -6.37
C LEU A 90 1.23 -18.94 -6.72
N GLU A 91 2.42 -19.54 -6.81
CA GLU A 91 2.58 -20.99 -7.05
C GLU A 91 1.84 -21.83 -6.00
N ASN A 92 1.84 -21.38 -4.74
CA ASN A 92 1.32 -22.18 -3.64
C ASN A 92 0.26 -21.45 -2.80
N ASN A 93 -0.10 -20.21 -3.14
CA ASN A 93 -0.98 -19.39 -2.32
C ASN A 93 -1.99 -18.61 -3.18
N ILE A 94 -3.02 -18.11 -2.53
CA ILE A 94 -3.94 -17.13 -3.09
C ILE A 94 -3.45 -15.74 -2.67
N VAL A 95 -3.19 -14.87 -3.64
CA VAL A 95 -2.70 -13.51 -3.35
C VAL A 95 -3.84 -12.49 -3.52
N ILE A 96 -4.05 -11.69 -2.49
CA ILE A 96 -4.81 -10.45 -2.58
C ILE A 96 -3.80 -9.32 -2.71
N LEU A 97 -3.65 -8.83 -3.94
CA LEU A 97 -2.74 -7.75 -4.27
C LEU A 97 -3.41 -6.42 -3.95
N LEU A 98 -2.90 -5.75 -2.93
CA LEU A 98 -3.37 -4.45 -2.50
C LEU A 98 -2.54 -3.36 -3.18
N PHE A 99 -3.19 -2.58 -4.02
CA PHE A 99 -2.58 -1.43 -4.68
C PHE A 99 -2.30 -0.31 -3.67
N PRO A 100 -1.41 0.64 -3.99
CA PRO A 100 -1.20 1.79 -3.15
C PRO A 100 -2.51 2.51 -2.84
N TYR A 101 -2.66 2.99 -1.62
CA TYR A 101 -3.80 3.83 -1.28
C TYR A 101 -3.52 5.29 -1.59
N PRO A 102 -4.57 6.09 -1.81
CA PRO A 102 -4.41 7.52 -2.02
C PRO A 102 -3.67 8.16 -0.86
N TYR A 103 -2.74 9.03 -1.21
CA TYR A 103 -1.88 9.69 -0.24
C TYR A 103 -1.92 11.19 -0.55
N SER A 104 -1.99 12.00 0.48
CA SER A 104 -2.05 13.44 0.30
C SER A 104 -0.67 14.04 0.03
N PRO A 105 -0.52 14.86 -1.03
CA PRO A 105 0.70 15.60 -1.28
C PRO A 105 0.92 16.75 -0.26
N TYR A 106 -0.08 17.06 0.56
CA TYR A 106 0.01 18.16 1.55
C TYR A 106 0.86 17.74 2.73
N LYS A 107 2.00 18.40 2.92
CA LYS A 107 2.99 18.07 3.96
C LYS A 107 2.48 18.18 5.40
N ASN A 108 1.41 18.93 5.64
CA ASN A 108 0.88 19.23 6.98
C ASN A 108 -0.60 18.87 7.15
N ILE A 109 -1.06 17.82 6.48
CA ILE A 109 -2.47 17.43 6.49
C ILE A 109 -3.04 17.28 7.92
N ASN A 110 -2.21 16.88 8.89
CA ASN A 110 -2.67 16.75 10.28
C ASN A 110 -3.12 18.08 10.87
N LYS A 111 -2.34 19.16 10.68
CA LYS A 111 -2.73 20.49 11.14
C LYS A 111 -3.93 21.00 10.36
N ASP A 112 -3.91 20.79 9.04
CA ASP A 112 -4.95 21.27 8.14
C ASP A 112 -6.26 20.51 8.37
N ILE A 113 -6.24 19.18 8.55
CA ILE A 113 -7.41 18.38 8.89
C ILE A 113 -8.02 18.83 10.21
N HIS A 114 -7.23 18.95 11.27
CA HIS A 114 -7.76 19.38 12.57
C HIS A 114 -8.30 20.80 12.52
N PHE A 115 -7.61 21.69 11.83
CA PHE A 115 -8.03 23.08 11.70
C PHE A 115 -9.30 23.22 10.85
N GLU A 116 -9.40 22.52 9.72
CA GLU A 116 -10.60 22.50 8.89
C GLU A 116 -11.77 21.81 9.59
N TYR A 117 -11.51 20.77 10.38
CA TYR A 117 -12.53 20.15 11.21
C TYR A 117 -13.08 21.10 12.26
N LEU A 118 -12.22 21.88 12.91
CA LEU A 118 -12.66 22.93 13.84
C LEU A 118 -13.45 24.02 13.12
N LYS A 119 -13.07 24.44 11.93
CA LYS A 119 -13.83 25.38 11.10
C LYS A 119 -15.26 24.89 10.81
N LYS A 120 -15.46 23.57 10.62
CA LYS A 120 -16.79 22.99 10.42
C LYS A 120 -17.76 23.35 11.56
N PHE A 121 -17.25 23.44 12.78
CA PHE A 121 -18.08 23.78 13.95
C PHE A 121 -18.18 25.28 14.25
N PHE A 122 -17.21 26.07 13.80
CA PHE A 122 -17.09 27.48 14.23
C PHE A 122 -17.14 28.48 13.07
N SER A 123 -17.27 28.05 11.82
CA SER A 123 -17.26 28.96 10.68
C SER A 123 -18.28 28.60 9.63
N SER A 124 -19.02 29.59 9.16
CA SER A 124 -19.91 29.50 7.99
C SER A 124 -19.15 29.40 6.66
N THR A 125 -17.82 29.52 6.66
CA THR A 125 -16.96 29.46 5.46
C THR A 125 -16.31 28.10 5.24
N TYR A 126 -16.74 27.06 5.96
CA TYR A 126 -16.24 25.70 5.75
C TYR A 126 -16.52 25.21 4.33
N LYS A 127 -15.47 24.78 3.67
CA LYS A 127 -15.56 24.13 2.35
C LYS A 127 -15.26 22.63 2.52
N GLU A 128 -16.26 21.81 2.25
CA GLU A 128 -16.24 20.38 2.54
C GLU A 128 -15.12 19.59 1.84
N ASN A 129 -14.56 20.12 0.74
CA ASN A 129 -13.65 19.39 -0.15
C ASN A 129 -12.23 19.99 -0.24
N ILE A 130 -11.85 20.82 0.72
CA ILE A 130 -10.57 21.57 0.63
C ILE A 130 -9.35 20.66 0.76
N LEU A 131 -9.53 19.48 1.34
CA LEU A 131 -8.47 18.48 1.56
C LEU A 131 -8.57 17.26 0.63
N ASP A 132 -9.52 17.29 -0.32
CA ASP A 132 -9.68 16.20 -1.25
C ASP A 132 -8.49 16.10 -2.21
N LEU A 133 -8.09 14.87 -2.48
CA LEU A 133 -7.02 14.61 -3.43
C LEU A 133 -7.56 14.55 -4.85
N ASP A 134 -6.87 15.18 -5.77
CA ASP A 134 -7.11 14.95 -7.19
C ASP A 134 -6.75 13.50 -7.56
N LYS A 135 -7.75 12.76 -8.03
CA LYS A 135 -7.58 11.35 -8.43
C LYS A 135 -6.54 11.17 -9.54
N LYS A 136 -6.45 12.13 -10.48
CA LYS A 136 -5.47 12.09 -11.56
C LYS A 136 -4.05 12.28 -11.03
N ALA A 137 -3.86 13.20 -10.10
CA ALA A 137 -2.55 13.41 -9.46
C ALA A 137 -2.09 12.14 -8.72
N TYR A 138 -3.00 11.47 -8.00
CA TYR A 138 -2.69 10.17 -7.40
C TYR A 138 -2.30 9.13 -8.47
N GLN A 139 -3.09 9.00 -9.53
CA GLN A 139 -2.84 8.02 -10.59
C GLN A 139 -1.48 8.24 -11.25
N GLU A 140 -1.06 9.49 -11.42
CA GLU A 140 0.23 9.83 -11.99
C GLU A 140 1.39 9.45 -11.06
N ILE A 141 1.28 9.75 -9.76
CA ILE A 141 2.30 9.40 -8.76
C ILE A 141 2.54 7.89 -8.71
N PHE A 142 1.47 7.09 -8.79
CA PHE A 142 1.54 5.64 -8.65
C PHE A 142 1.47 4.88 -9.98
N ARG A 143 1.54 5.58 -11.10
CA ARG A 143 1.38 5.00 -12.45
C ARG A 143 2.29 3.79 -12.68
N GLU A 144 3.55 3.90 -12.33
CA GLU A 144 4.53 2.84 -12.60
C GLU A 144 4.23 1.57 -11.80
N ILE A 145 4.04 1.69 -10.49
CA ILE A 145 3.74 0.52 -9.66
C ILE A 145 2.37 -0.07 -10.00
N ASN A 146 1.39 0.76 -10.32
CA ASN A 146 0.09 0.30 -10.77
C ASN A 146 0.21 -0.51 -12.06
N ASN A 147 1.02 -0.06 -13.03
CA ASN A 147 1.30 -0.79 -14.27
C ASN A 147 2.00 -2.13 -14.00
N VAL A 148 2.94 -2.17 -13.06
CA VAL A 148 3.59 -3.42 -12.64
C VAL A 148 2.56 -4.40 -12.08
N PHE A 149 1.72 -3.95 -11.15
CA PHE A 149 0.70 -4.77 -10.51
C PHE A 149 -0.41 -5.19 -11.49
N ASP A 150 -0.82 -4.29 -12.38
CA ASP A 150 -1.82 -4.60 -13.41
C ASP A 150 -1.30 -5.62 -14.43
N SER A 151 0.00 -5.65 -14.70
CA SER A 151 0.62 -6.59 -15.64
C SER A 151 0.74 -8.03 -15.12
N VAL A 152 0.62 -8.25 -13.81
CA VAL A 152 0.63 -9.60 -13.23
C VAL A 152 -0.74 -10.22 -13.39
N ASN A 153 -0.80 -11.41 -14.01
CA ASN A 153 -2.03 -12.15 -14.24
C ASN A 153 -1.86 -13.61 -13.79
N HIS A 154 -2.74 -14.07 -12.92
CA HIS A 154 -2.74 -15.45 -12.43
C HIS A 154 -4.13 -15.79 -11.89
N LEU A 155 -4.55 -17.07 -11.98
CA LEU A 155 -5.89 -17.50 -11.52
C LEU A 155 -6.10 -17.34 -9.99
N ASN A 156 -5.02 -17.39 -9.21
CA ASN A 156 -5.05 -17.20 -7.76
C ASN A 156 -4.73 -15.75 -7.34
N LEU A 157 -4.72 -14.79 -8.28
CA LEU A 157 -4.46 -13.38 -8.01
C LEU A 157 -5.76 -12.58 -8.02
N TYR A 158 -6.01 -11.87 -6.93
CA TYR A 158 -7.13 -10.95 -6.78
C TYR A 158 -6.62 -9.56 -6.46
N LYS A 159 -7.04 -8.56 -7.22
CA LYS A 159 -6.57 -7.18 -7.12
C LYS A 159 -7.58 -6.34 -6.35
N ILE A 160 -7.11 -5.58 -5.38
CA ILE A 160 -7.89 -4.57 -4.66
C ILE A 160 -7.21 -3.21 -4.86
N LYS A 161 -7.97 -2.27 -5.41
CA LYS A 161 -7.51 -0.90 -5.65
C LYS A 161 -8.18 0.05 -4.65
N PRO A 162 -7.48 0.52 -3.60
CA PRO A 162 -8.05 1.44 -2.63
C PRO A 162 -8.64 2.71 -3.24
N ILE A 163 -8.14 3.14 -4.39
CA ILE A 163 -8.67 4.26 -5.15
C ILE A 163 -10.13 4.06 -5.58
N ASP A 164 -10.55 2.82 -5.84
CA ASP A 164 -11.92 2.51 -6.23
C ASP A 164 -12.88 2.49 -5.04
N ILE A 165 -12.33 2.37 -3.82
CA ILE A 165 -13.09 2.34 -2.56
C ILE A 165 -13.22 3.74 -1.97
N LEU A 166 -12.13 4.51 -2.03
CA LEU A 166 -11.97 5.77 -1.30
C LEU A 166 -12.22 7.01 -2.18
N CYS A 167 -12.23 6.85 -3.50
CA CYS A 167 -12.33 7.97 -4.44
C CYS A 167 -13.61 7.86 -5.28
N ASN A 168 -14.13 9.01 -5.70
CA ASN A 168 -15.12 9.10 -6.76
C ASN A 168 -14.45 9.26 -8.14
N GLU A 169 -15.17 9.71 -9.14
CA GLU A 169 -14.61 9.89 -10.50
C GLU A 169 -13.49 10.94 -10.56
N LYS A 170 -13.54 11.98 -9.73
CA LYS A 170 -12.63 13.13 -9.79
C LYS A 170 -11.67 13.19 -8.62
N ASN A 171 -12.16 12.94 -7.42
CA ASN A 171 -11.43 13.19 -6.18
C ASN A 171 -11.44 11.98 -5.25
N CYS A 172 -10.38 11.88 -4.46
CA CYS A 172 -10.33 11.02 -3.30
C CYS A 172 -10.70 11.87 -2.08
N SER A 173 -11.87 11.62 -1.51
CA SER A 173 -12.36 12.43 -0.41
C SER A 173 -11.52 12.24 0.85
N SER A 174 -11.25 13.32 1.54
CA SER A 174 -10.59 13.28 2.85
C SER A 174 -11.57 12.94 3.98
N VAL A 175 -12.88 13.10 3.74
CA VAL A 175 -13.95 12.81 4.70
C VAL A 175 -15.04 11.99 4.00
N LYS A 176 -15.51 10.92 4.65
CA LYS A 176 -16.65 10.11 4.24
C LYS A 176 -17.47 9.76 5.48
N ASP A 177 -18.80 9.84 5.38
CA ASP A 177 -19.72 9.55 6.48
C ASP A 177 -19.35 10.32 7.77
N ASN A 178 -18.99 11.59 7.65
CA ASN A 178 -18.50 12.46 8.71
C ASN A 178 -17.25 11.96 9.46
N ARG A 179 -16.46 11.08 8.85
CA ARG A 179 -15.22 10.52 9.40
C ARG A 179 -14.05 10.79 8.47
N PHE A 180 -12.88 11.04 9.04
CA PHE A 180 -11.66 11.20 8.25
C PHE A 180 -11.21 9.87 7.65
N ILE A 181 -10.87 9.90 6.37
CA ILE A 181 -10.29 8.77 5.63
C ILE A 181 -8.80 8.63 5.92
N PHE A 182 -8.11 9.76 6.15
CA PHE A 182 -6.67 9.80 6.40
C PHE A 182 -6.38 10.27 7.81
N SER A 183 -5.37 9.68 8.46
CA SER A 183 -4.82 10.14 9.74
C SER A 183 -3.70 11.16 9.55
N ASN A 184 -2.99 11.06 8.44
CA ASN A 184 -1.98 12.01 7.97
C ASN A 184 -1.82 11.90 6.45
N ASN A 185 -0.82 12.58 5.89
CA ASN A 185 -0.59 12.61 4.45
C ASN A 185 -0.27 11.24 3.82
N SER A 186 0.17 10.26 4.59
CA SER A 186 0.65 8.97 4.08
C SER A 186 -0.03 7.74 4.69
N HIS A 187 -0.94 7.93 5.63
CA HIS A 187 -1.61 6.81 6.29
C HIS A 187 -3.13 7.00 6.28
N PRO A 188 -3.90 5.96 5.96
CA PRO A 188 -5.32 5.97 6.19
C PRO A 188 -5.62 6.09 7.70
N SER A 189 -6.74 6.67 8.04
CA SER A 189 -7.28 6.63 9.39
C SER A 189 -7.76 5.21 9.74
N PHE A 190 -8.13 4.98 10.97
CA PHE A 190 -8.78 3.73 11.35
C PHE A 190 -10.03 3.46 10.49
N TYR A 191 -10.84 4.49 10.24
CA TYR A 191 -12.02 4.37 9.39
C TYR A 191 -11.66 4.10 7.92
N GLY A 192 -10.68 4.83 7.36
CA GLY A 192 -10.20 4.58 5.99
C GLY A 192 -9.64 3.17 5.82
N SER A 193 -8.91 2.69 6.82
CA SER A 193 -8.40 1.31 6.85
C SER A 193 -9.51 0.27 6.94
N SER A 194 -10.58 0.53 7.72
CA SER A 194 -11.71 -0.40 7.83
C SER A 194 -12.42 -0.61 6.50
N LEU A 195 -12.62 0.46 5.71
CA LEU A 195 -13.24 0.35 4.39
C LEU A 195 -12.45 -0.57 3.44
N ILE A 196 -11.12 -0.48 3.48
CA ILE A 196 -10.25 -1.35 2.67
C ILE A 196 -10.29 -2.79 3.21
N THR A 197 -10.24 -2.95 4.52
CA THR A 197 -10.28 -4.26 5.19
C THR A 197 -11.59 -4.99 4.92
N ASP A 198 -12.71 -4.29 4.95
CA ASP A 198 -14.03 -4.86 4.63
C ASP A 198 -14.06 -5.42 3.21
N GLU A 199 -13.43 -4.72 2.25
CA GLU A 199 -13.37 -5.21 0.87
C GLU A 199 -12.45 -6.43 0.75
N ILE A 200 -11.33 -6.46 1.47
CA ILE A 200 -10.46 -7.65 1.55
C ILE A 200 -11.23 -8.84 2.12
N ILE A 201 -11.98 -8.66 3.20
CA ILE A 201 -12.77 -9.72 3.83
C ILE A 201 -13.85 -10.24 2.88
N LYS A 202 -14.60 -9.36 2.21
CA LYS A 202 -15.60 -9.74 1.21
C LYS A 202 -14.96 -10.57 0.09
N LYS A 203 -13.79 -10.16 -0.39
CA LYS A 203 -13.07 -10.90 -1.43
C LYS A 203 -12.67 -12.30 -0.95
N ILE A 204 -12.12 -12.44 0.25
CA ILE A 204 -11.77 -13.73 0.85
C ILE A 204 -12.99 -14.63 0.97
N GLN A 205 -14.12 -14.09 1.44
CA GLN A 205 -15.37 -14.85 1.57
C GLN A 205 -15.89 -15.33 0.21
N SER A 206 -15.89 -14.47 -0.81
CA SER A 206 -16.33 -14.84 -2.16
C SER A 206 -15.47 -15.96 -2.76
N ILE A 207 -14.15 -15.93 -2.56
CA ILE A 207 -13.24 -16.96 -3.05
C ILE A 207 -13.49 -18.31 -2.35
N LYS A 208 -13.73 -18.30 -1.03
CA LYS A 208 -14.04 -19.52 -0.29
C LYS A 208 -15.33 -20.18 -0.76
N LEU A 209 -16.36 -19.37 -1.05
CA LEU A 209 -17.64 -19.88 -1.53
C LEU A 209 -17.56 -20.47 -2.96
N SER A 210 -16.65 -19.96 -3.80
CA SER A 210 -16.47 -20.46 -5.17
C SER A 210 -15.63 -21.75 -5.25
N LYS A 211 -14.95 -22.14 -4.16
CA LYS A 211 -14.08 -23.32 -4.12
C LYS A 211 -14.73 -24.52 -3.37
N ASN A 212 -15.89 -24.29 -2.78
CA ASN A 212 -16.75 -25.32 -2.20
C ASN A 212 -17.87 -25.71 -3.19
#